data_dc299b9f86593464b66bb9fe9a1107ce
#
_entry.id   dc299b9f86593464b66bb9fe9a1107ce
#
_cell.length_a   1.000
_cell.length_b   1.000
_cell.length_c   1.000
_cell.angle_alpha   90.00
_cell.angle_beta   90.00
_cell.angle_gamma   90.00
#
_symmetry.space_group_name_H-M   'P 1'
#
loop_
_entity.id
_entity.type
_entity.pdbx_description
1 polymer ?
#
loop_
_entity_poly.entity_id
_entity_poly.type
_entity_poly.pdbx_seq_one_letter_code
_entity_poly.pdbx_strand_id
1 'polypeptide(L)'
;MKLKIHIPTYKRANGCITVELLHKLCIRKDEIFLHVWDKEVEDYKRTVGEYATVLPFPFHKKTEHLNYILTHADFKNEIVLTMDDDIKRLCKFLQPTKDKPYGAVEDMQAREDFIEMIEHCTNVAEENGLIAWSIVPSTNKLFIANKTKGGLGHNSYISGALCCYRSNVVMIKDSILEDLDYVVECAINGYDTAYIGGYCYENLMNKNDGGYQSILASEERTEQWRQMCKALSEKYMFVKYQETETTWKKWWLCKRVKEYLRLNNITEKFVDSDGSVAEKDNNGSFRPFL
;
A
#
# COMPACT_ATOMS: atom_id res chain seq x y z
N MET A 1 -17.12 -9.99 6.93
CA MET A 1 -16.42 -8.68 6.94
C MET A 1 -17.20 -7.69 6.07
N LYS A 2 -17.42 -6.44 6.54
CA LYS A 2 -18.00 -5.38 5.69
C LYS A 2 -16.83 -4.75 4.91
N LEU A 3 -16.73 -5.05 3.62
CA LEU A 3 -15.69 -4.52 2.75
C LEU A 3 -15.88 -3.02 2.53
N LYS A 4 -14.82 -2.25 2.67
CA LYS A 4 -14.74 -0.84 2.30
C LYS A 4 -13.43 -0.59 1.57
N ILE A 5 -13.53 -0.15 0.32
CA ILE A 5 -12.38 0.14 -0.54
C ILE A 5 -12.33 1.65 -0.73
N HIS A 6 -11.25 2.27 -0.30
CA HIS A 6 -11.04 3.70 -0.38
C HIS A 6 -10.10 4.04 -1.54
N ILE A 7 -10.55 4.88 -2.46
CA ILE A 7 -9.80 5.27 -3.66
C ILE A 7 -9.64 6.80 -3.65
N PRO A 8 -8.52 7.32 -3.13
CA PRO A 8 -8.19 8.73 -3.30
C PRO A 8 -7.89 9.01 -4.77
N THR A 9 -8.52 10.02 -5.36
CA THR A 9 -8.37 10.32 -6.79
C THR A 9 -8.38 11.82 -7.06
N TYR A 10 -7.70 12.25 -8.14
CA TYR A 10 -7.55 13.65 -8.53
C TYR A 10 -7.41 13.77 -10.05
N LYS A 11 -8.24 14.60 -10.69
CA LYS A 11 -8.23 14.86 -12.15
C LYS A 11 -8.27 13.62 -13.04
N ARG A 12 -9.01 12.58 -12.61
CA ARG A 12 -9.16 11.31 -13.34
C ARG A 12 -10.61 10.85 -13.45
N ALA A 13 -11.56 11.76 -13.51
CA ALA A 13 -12.97 11.39 -13.63
C ALA A 13 -13.24 10.44 -14.82
N ASN A 14 -12.56 10.63 -15.96
CA ASN A 14 -12.67 9.77 -17.15
C ASN A 14 -11.61 8.64 -17.21
N GLY A 15 -10.77 8.49 -16.20
CA GLY A 15 -9.63 7.57 -16.22
C GLY A 15 -9.44 6.80 -14.92
N CYS A 16 -10.50 6.66 -14.10
CA CYS A 16 -10.48 5.89 -12.86
C CYS A 16 -10.68 4.39 -13.16
N ILE A 17 -9.67 3.78 -13.77
CA ILE A 17 -9.74 2.39 -14.25
C ILE A 17 -9.90 1.37 -13.13
N THR A 18 -9.50 1.70 -11.91
CA THR A 18 -9.70 0.85 -10.73
C THR A 18 -11.17 0.63 -10.45
N VAL A 19 -12.02 1.66 -10.60
CA VAL A 19 -13.48 1.51 -10.43
C VAL A 19 -14.05 0.56 -11.48
N GLU A 20 -13.62 0.68 -12.75
CA GLU A 20 -14.05 -0.22 -13.81
C GLU A 20 -13.61 -1.67 -13.55
N LEU A 21 -12.38 -1.86 -13.04
CA LEU A 21 -11.87 -3.18 -12.64
C LEU A 21 -12.71 -3.77 -11.51
N LEU A 22 -12.99 -3.01 -10.46
CA LEU A 22 -13.80 -3.46 -9.33
C LEU A 22 -15.25 -3.77 -9.74
N HIS A 23 -15.80 -2.97 -10.64
CA HIS A 23 -17.12 -3.25 -11.21
C HIS A 23 -17.14 -4.56 -12.02
N LYS A 24 -16.13 -4.82 -12.86
CA LYS A 24 -15.96 -6.10 -13.58
C LYS A 24 -15.86 -7.30 -12.63
N LEU A 25 -15.28 -7.12 -11.47
CA LEU A 25 -15.21 -8.11 -10.40
C LEU A 25 -16.50 -8.20 -9.57
N CYS A 26 -17.56 -7.50 -9.96
CA CYS A 26 -18.85 -7.47 -9.26
C CYS A 26 -18.74 -6.97 -7.80
N ILE A 27 -17.78 -6.11 -7.49
CA ILE A 27 -17.73 -5.39 -6.21
C ILE A 27 -18.85 -4.37 -6.20
N ARG A 28 -19.62 -4.32 -5.10
CA ARG A 28 -20.80 -3.48 -5.01
C ARG A 28 -20.44 -2.00 -4.86
N LYS A 29 -21.29 -1.14 -5.39
CA LYS A 29 -21.14 0.32 -5.32
C LYS A 29 -20.96 0.83 -3.88
N ASP A 30 -21.70 0.27 -2.93
CA ASP A 30 -21.67 0.66 -1.52
C ASP A 30 -20.44 0.15 -0.76
N GLU A 31 -19.56 -0.58 -1.43
CA GLU A 31 -18.24 -1.03 -0.94
C GLU A 31 -17.09 -0.19 -1.50
N ILE A 32 -17.34 0.65 -2.52
CA ILE A 32 -16.31 1.46 -3.21
C ILE A 32 -16.54 2.94 -2.89
N PHE A 33 -15.56 3.57 -2.26
CA PHE A 33 -15.59 4.97 -1.83
C PHE A 33 -14.51 5.77 -2.55
N LEU A 34 -14.92 6.66 -3.45
CA LEU A 34 -14.04 7.60 -4.14
C LEU A 34 -13.91 8.87 -3.32
N HIS A 35 -12.70 9.17 -2.89
CA HIS A 35 -12.37 10.42 -2.18
C HIS A 35 -11.91 11.45 -3.20
N VAL A 36 -12.77 12.40 -3.50
CA VAL A 36 -12.62 13.34 -4.61
C VAL A 36 -12.54 14.77 -4.08
N TRP A 37 -11.67 15.58 -4.66
CA TRP A 37 -11.68 17.01 -4.37
C TRP A 37 -13.06 17.62 -4.65
N ASP A 38 -13.56 18.43 -3.74
CA ASP A 38 -14.94 18.99 -3.77
C ASP A 38 -15.30 19.66 -5.10
N LYS A 39 -14.31 20.29 -5.77
CA LYS A 39 -14.49 20.93 -7.06
C LYS A 39 -14.66 19.97 -8.26
N GLU A 40 -14.37 18.69 -8.08
CA GLU A 40 -14.43 17.66 -9.14
C GLU A 40 -15.59 16.67 -8.96
N VAL A 41 -16.36 16.79 -7.88
CA VAL A 41 -17.39 15.82 -7.47
C VAL A 41 -18.42 15.56 -8.57
N GLU A 42 -18.91 16.59 -9.23
CA GLU A 42 -19.95 16.42 -10.27
C GLU A 42 -19.41 15.69 -11.52
N ASP A 43 -18.13 15.87 -11.84
CA ASP A 43 -17.51 15.14 -12.94
C ASP A 43 -17.39 13.65 -12.62
N TYR A 44 -16.97 13.30 -11.41
CA TYR A 44 -16.89 11.90 -10.98
C TYR A 44 -18.27 11.26 -10.81
N LYS A 45 -19.27 11.98 -10.30
CA LYS A 45 -20.65 11.46 -10.23
C LYS A 45 -21.19 11.11 -11.61
N ARG A 46 -20.90 11.95 -12.62
CA ARG A 46 -21.35 11.74 -14.00
C ARG A 46 -20.66 10.53 -14.65
N THR A 47 -19.38 10.30 -14.40
CA THR A 47 -18.58 9.29 -15.09
C THR A 47 -18.58 7.94 -14.39
N VAL A 48 -18.39 7.91 -13.06
CA VAL A 48 -18.25 6.67 -12.28
C VAL A 48 -19.22 6.55 -11.11
N GLY A 49 -20.11 7.52 -10.91
CA GLY A 49 -21.06 7.54 -9.79
C GLY A 49 -22.11 6.42 -9.84
N GLU A 50 -22.26 5.71 -10.96
CA GLU A 50 -23.07 4.50 -11.05
C GLU A 50 -22.38 3.31 -10.33
N TYR A 51 -21.03 3.26 -10.33
CA TYR A 51 -20.22 2.13 -9.88
C TYR A 51 -19.59 2.35 -8.51
N ALA A 52 -19.51 3.60 -8.02
CA ALA A 52 -18.88 3.94 -6.77
C ALA A 52 -19.61 5.05 -6.00
N THR A 53 -19.42 5.10 -4.69
CA THR A 53 -19.88 6.19 -3.84
C THR A 53 -18.85 7.32 -3.89
N VAL A 54 -19.23 8.47 -4.45
CA VAL A 54 -18.36 9.64 -4.56
C VAL A 54 -18.48 10.49 -3.29
N LEU A 55 -17.38 10.66 -2.58
CA LEU A 55 -17.28 11.45 -1.35
C LEU A 55 -16.51 12.74 -1.60
N PRO A 56 -17.10 13.91 -1.33
CA PRO A 56 -16.43 15.20 -1.45
C PRO A 56 -15.41 15.41 -0.35
N PHE A 57 -14.27 15.99 -0.71
CA PHE A 57 -13.22 16.36 0.24
C PHE A 57 -12.67 17.77 -0.06
N PRO A 58 -12.37 18.56 0.97
CA PRO A 58 -11.80 19.90 0.79
C PRO A 58 -10.32 19.86 0.37
N PHE A 59 -9.72 18.69 0.31
CA PHE A 59 -8.30 18.49 0.05
C PHE A 59 -8.05 18.04 -1.39
N HIS A 60 -6.86 18.34 -1.91
CA HIS A 60 -6.40 17.95 -3.23
C HIS A 60 -5.09 17.15 -3.21
N LYS A 61 -4.54 16.87 -2.00
CA LYS A 61 -3.34 16.04 -1.84
C LYS A 61 -3.70 14.63 -1.39
N LYS A 62 -3.02 13.62 -1.94
CA LYS A 62 -3.22 12.20 -1.59
C LYS A 62 -3.00 11.94 -0.10
N THR A 63 -1.95 12.50 0.49
CA THR A 63 -1.61 12.34 1.90
C THR A 63 -2.70 12.85 2.85
N GLU A 64 -3.34 13.96 2.51
CA GLU A 64 -4.46 14.53 3.29
C GLU A 64 -5.67 13.59 3.25
N HIS A 65 -6.01 13.05 2.07
CA HIS A 65 -7.08 12.07 1.92
C HIS A 65 -6.79 10.79 2.71
N LEU A 66 -5.57 10.24 2.58
CA LEU A 66 -5.18 9.01 3.29
C LEU A 66 -5.22 9.21 4.82
N ASN A 67 -4.68 10.31 5.32
CA ASN A 67 -4.71 10.60 6.76
C ASN A 67 -6.13 10.79 7.28
N TYR A 68 -7.00 11.44 6.50
CA TYR A 68 -8.40 11.55 6.88
C TYR A 68 -9.04 10.15 6.98
N ILE A 69 -8.86 9.30 5.97
CA ILE A 69 -9.40 7.93 5.97
C ILE A 69 -8.88 7.15 7.18
N LEU A 70 -7.57 7.25 7.46
CA LEU A 70 -6.94 6.52 8.57
C LEU A 70 -7.37 7.00 9.97
N THR A 71 -7.81 8.26 10.09
CA THR A 71 -8.19 8.85 11.39
C THR A 71 -9.69 8.99 11.60
N HIS A 72 -10.49 8.73 10.56
CA HIS A 72 -11.93 8.91 10.67
C HIS A 72 -12.55 7.90 11.65
N ALA A 73 -13.49 8.36 12.46
CA ALA A 73 -14.10 7.55 13.55
C ALA A 73 -14.76 6.25 13.05
N ASP A 74 -15.32 6.26 11.83
CA ASP A 74 -15.98 5.10 11.23
C ASP A 74 -14.99 3.98 10.81
N PHE A 75 -13.68 4.27 10.82
CA PHE A 75 -12.62 3.32 10.45
C PHE A 75 -11.65 3.04 11.60
N LYS A 76 -11.95 3.58 12.79
CA LYS A 76 -11.12 3.38 13.98
C LYS A 76 -11.07 1.88 14.33
N ASN A 77 -9.86 1.36 14.48
CA ASN A 77 -9.59 -0.05 14.78
C ASN A 77 -9.96 -1.04 13.66
N GLU A 78 -10.24 -0.55 12.44
CA GLU A 78 -10.45 -1.39 11.25
C GLU A 78 -9.19 -1.44 10.39
N ILE A 79 -9.08 -2.49 9.57
CA ILE A 79 -8.13 -2.50 8.47
C ILE A 79 -8.71 -1.63 7.36
N VAL A 80 -7.95 -0.62 6.96
CA VAL A 80 -8.33 0.31 5.91
C VAL A 80 -7.68 -0.11 4.60
N LEU A 81 -8.47 -0.62 3.67
CA LEU A 81 -8.01 -0.93 2.31
C LEU A 81 -8.05 0.31 1.44
N THR A 82 -6.90 0.73 0.94
CA THR A 82 -6.77 1.79 -0.04
C THR A 82 -6.27 1.26 -1.37
N MET A 83 -6.74 1.84 -2.47
CA MET A 83 -6.29 1.53 -3.83
C MET A 83 -6.09 2.83 -4.62
N ASP A 84 -5.04 2.90 -5.44
CA ASP A 84 -4.89 3.98 -6.42
C ASP A 84 -5.94 3.83 -7.54
N ASP A 85 -6.25 4.91 -8.22
CA ASP A 85 -7.27 4.99 -9.26
C ASP A 85 -6.83 4.41 -10.63
N ASP A 86 -5.58 3.93 -10.73
CA ASP A 86 -4.95 3.43 -11.96
C ASP A 86 -4.54 1.95 -11.92
N ILE A 87 -5.12 1.15 -11.04
CA ILE A 87 -4.91 -0.30 -11.01
C ILE A 87 -5.66 -0.95 -12.16
N LYS A 88 -4.90 -1.60 -13.04
CA LYS A 88 -5.40 -2.21 -14.27
C LYS A 88 -5.80 -3.67 -14.10
N ARG A 89 -5.07 -4.41 -13.25
CA ARG A 89 -5.26 -5.85 -13.04
C ARG A 89 -5.01 -6.23 -11.59
N LEU A 90 -5.81 -7.17 -11.10
CA LEU A 90 -5.59 -7.92 -9.86
C LEU A 90 -5.44 -9.40 -10.23
N CYS A 91 -4.44 -10.05 -9.68
CA CYS A 91 -4.06 -11.39 -10.11
C CYS A 91 -3.74 -12.31 -8.93
N LYS A 92 -4.04 -13.61 -9.10
CA LYS A 92 -3.49 -14.70 -8.29
C LYS A 92 -2.13 -15.10 -8.83
N PHE A 93 -1.18 -15.37 -7.95
CA PHE A 93 0.11 -15.97 -8.31
C PHE A 93 0.13 -17.42 -7.89
N LEU A 94 0.10 -18.30 -8.87
CA LEU A 94 0.21 -19.74 -8.67
C LEU A 94 1.69 -20.12 -8.51
N GLN A 95 1.98 -20.81 -7.43
CA GLN A 95 3.35 -21.25 -7.12
C GLN A 95 3.96 -22.08 -8.23
N PRO A 96 5.30 -22.11 -8.36
CA PRO A 96 5.99 -22.95 -9.30
C PRO A 96 5.61 -24.43 -9.15
N THR A 97 5.41 -25.09 -10.30
CA THR A 97 5.19 -26.52 -10.42
C THR A 97 6.21 -27.12 -11.38
N LYS A 98 6.25 -28.45 -11.51
CA LYS A 98 7.13 -29.14 -12.45
C LYS A 98 6.90 -28.65 -13.89
N ASP A 99 5.63 -28.42 -14.25
CA ASP A 99 5.24 -27.97 -15.61
C ASP A 99 5.30 -26.45 -15.80
N LYS A 100 5.26 -25.69 -14.69
CA LYS A 100 5.35 -24.22 -14.67
C LYS A 100 6.45 -23.79 -13.69
N PRO A 101 7.75 -23.92 -14.03
CA PRO A 101 8.87 -23.74 -13.09
C PRO A 101 9.01 -22.31 -12.54
N TYR A 102 8.36 -21.33 -13.16
CA TYR A 102 8.34 -19.94 -12.70
C TYR A 102 6.97 -19.52 -12.14
N GLY A 103 6.07 -20.50 -11.92
CA GLY A 103 4.70 -20.19 -11.51
C GLY A 103 3.83 -19.66 -12.65
N ALA A 104 2.62 -19.24 -12.32
CA ALA A 104 1.70 -18.59 -13.24
C ALA A 104 1.05 -17.36 -12.59
N VAL A 105 0.61 -16.42 -13.41
CA VAL A 105 -0.19 -15.26 -13.01
C VAL A 105 -1.52 -15.36 -13.73
N GLU A 106 -2.61 -15.34 -12.97
CA GLU A 106 -3.98 -15.45 -13.48
C GLU A 106 -4.80 -14.27 -12.99
N ASP A 107 -5.53 -13.61 -13.90
CA ASP A 107 -6.40 -12.49 -13.53
C ASP A 107 -7.54 -12.98 -12.63
N MET A 108 -7.89 -12.20 -11.62
CA MET A 108 -9.11 -12.38 -10.86
C MET A 108 -10.32 -12.20 -11.78
N GLN A 109 -11.32 -13.03 -11.64
CA GLN A 109 -12.50 -13.05 -12.52
C GLN A 109 -13.78 -12.68 -11.80
N ALA A 110 -13.84 -12.79 -10.48
CA ALA A 110 -15.05 -12.64 -9.71
C ALA A 110 -14.80 -11.94 -8.36
N ARG A 111 -15.90 -11.54 -7.71
CA ARG A 111 -15.90 -10.97 -6.37
C ARG A 111 -15.27 -11.91 -5.34
N GLU A 112 -15.53 -13.19 -5.47
CA GLU A 112 -15.03 -14.24 -4.59
C GLU A 112 -13.51 -14.27 -4.58
N ASP A 113 -12.86 -14.12 -5.74
CA ASP A 113 -11.39 -14.06 -5.86
C ASP A 113 -10.82 -12.86 -5.07
N PHE A 114 -11.51 -11.72 -5.16
CA PHE A 114 -11.10 -10.52 -4.45
C PHE A 114 -11.28 -10.66 -2.93
N ILE A 115 -12.41 -11.19 -2.49
CA ILE A 115 -12.68 -11.43 -1.07
C ILE A 115 -11.69 -12.43 -0.49
N GLU A 116 -11.43 -13.55 -1.18
CA GLU A 116 -10.42 -14.54 -0.78
C GLU A 116 -9.05 -13.91 -0.58
N MET A 117 -8.64 -13.03 -1.50
CA MET A 117 -7.38 -12.28 -1.37
C MET A 117 -7.37 -11.43 -0.08
N ILE A 118 -8.41 -10.64 0.16
CA ILE A 118 -8.46 -9.75 1.31
C ILE A 118 -8.48 -10.53 2.62
N GLU A 119 -9.28 -11.59 2.70
CA GLU A 119 -9.36 -12.45 3.89
C GLU A 119 -8.03 -13.14 4.17
N HIS A 120 -7.43 -13.76 3.15
CA HIS A 120 -6.12 -14.38 3.29
C HIS A 120 -5.06 -13.38 3.78
N CYS A 121 -4.94 -12.23 3.11
CA CYS A 121 -3.93 -11.24 3.46
C CYS A 121 -4.17 -10.62 4.84
N THR A 122 -5.44 -10.42 5.22
CA THR A 122 -5.79 -9.91 6.54
C THR A 122 -5.41 -10.90 7.63
N ASN A 123 -5.76 -12.19 7.48
CA ASN A 123 -5.42 -13.23 8.44
C ASN A 123 -3.89 -13.34 8.61
N VAL A 124 -3.14 -13.36 7.49
CA VAL A 124 -1.66 -13.38 7.55
C VAL A 124 -1.11 -12.14 8.27
N ALA A 125 -1.70 -10.97 8.02
CA ALA A 125 -1.28 -9.73 8.68
C ALA A 125 -1.56 -9.76 10.19
N GLU A 126 -2.72 -10.27 10.59
CA GLU A 126 -3.09 -10.43 12.01
C GLU A 126 -2.17 -11.40 12.73
N GLU A 127 -1.96 -12.58 12.18
CA GLU A 127 -1.05 -13.59 12.74
C GLU A 127 0.39 -13.09 12.93
N ASN A 128 0.83 -12.13 12.10
CA ASN A 128 2.17 -11.58 12.13
C ASN A 128 2.27 -10.17 12.73
N GLY A 129 1.17 -9.62 13.24
CA GLY A 129 1.13 -8.30 13.87
C GLY A 129 1.56 -7.14 12.96
N LEU A 130 1.26 -7.24 11.68
CA LEU A 130 1.64 -6.22 10.71
C LEU A 130 0.81 -4.96 10.89
N ILE A 131 1.46 -3.79 10.83
CA ILE A 131 0.76 -2.51 10.83
C ILE A 131 0.20 -2.13 9.46
N ALA A 132 0.84 -2.60 8.41
CA ALA A 132 0.38 -2.44 7.05
C ALA A 132 0.91 -3.56 6.14
N TRP A 133 0.14 -3.88 5.13
CA TRP A 133 0.51 -4.86 4.13
C TRP A 133 0.07 -4.45 2.72
N SER A 134 0.72 -5.02 1.74
CA SER A 134 0.37 -4.91 0.33
C SER A 134 0.59 -6.26 -0.37
N ILE A 135 0.04 -6.40 -1.57
CA ILE A 135 0.40 -7.48 -2.49
C ILE A 135 1.43 -6.96 -3.50
N VAL A 136 2.09 -7.87 -4.23
CA VAL A 136 3.24 -7.50 -5.07
C VAL A 136 2.83 -6.61 -6.26
N PRO A 137 3.42 -5.42 -6.44
CA PRO A 137 3.07 -4.47 -7.50
C PRO A 137 3.73 -4.85 -8.85
N SER A 138 3.59 -6.08 -9.27
CA SER A 138 4.18 -6.57 -10.53
C SER A 138 3.59 -7.92 -10.90
N THR A 139 3.35 -8.13 -12.18
CA THR A 139 2.99 -9.43 -12.75
C THR A 139 4.21 -10.24 -13.24
N ASN A 140 5.43 -9.73 -13.03
CA ASN A 140 6.65 -10.46 -13.33
C ASN A 140 6.86 -11.59 -12.32
N LYS A 141 6.74 -12.84 -12.79
CA LYS A 141 6.80 -14.06 -11.98
C LYS A 141 8.07 -14.19 -11.14
N LEU A 142 9.24 -13.86 -11.71
CA LEU A 142 10.52 -13.92 -10.99
C LEU A 142 10.58 -12.86 -9.89
N PHE A 143 10.03 -11.67 -10.15
CA PHE A 143 9.97 -10.62 -9.15
C PHE A 143 9.05 -11.02 -7.99
N ILE A 144 7.87 -11.59 -8.28
CA ILE A 144 6.93 -12.07 -7.26
C ILE A 144 7.60 -13.15 -6.40
N ALA A 145 8.15 -14.19 -7.04
CA ALA A 145 8.79 -15.30 -6.34
C ALA A 145 9.95 -14.85 -5.45
N ASN A 146 10.72 -13.85 -5.87
CA ASN A 146 11.82 -13.31 -5.07
C ASN A 146 11.35 -12.42 -3.90
N LYS A 147 10.25 -11.69 -4.08
CA LYS A 147 9.73 -10.77 -3.05
C LYS A 147 9.07 -11.51 -1.89
N THR A 148 8.42 -12.63 -2.19
CA THR A 148 7.57 -13.34 -1.24
C THR A 148 8.05 -14.77 -0.99
N LYS A 149 9.35 -14.95 -0.84
CA LYS A 149 9.94 -16.26 -0.48
C LYS A 149 9.25 -16.84 0.76
N GLY A 150 8.42 -17.84 0.57
CA GLY A 150 7.65 -18.49 1.64
C GLY A 150 6.34 -17.80 2.00
N GLY A 151 5.83 -16.87 1.18
CA GLY A 151 4.52 -16.26 1.36
C GLY A 151 4.51 -14.87 2.00
N LEU A 152 5.52 -14.48 2.77
CA LEU A 152 5.56 -13.22 3.50
C LEU A 152 6.93 -12.53 3.40
N GLY A 153 6.93 -11.28 2.97
CA GLY A 153 8.14 -10.44 2.90
C GLY A 153 8.19 -9.44 4.04
N HIS A 154 8.60 -9.86 5.24
CA HIS A 154 8.75 -9.02 6.43
C HIS A 154 9.68 -7.82 6.25
N ASN A 155 9.41 -6.74 6.98
CA ASN A 155 10.18 -5.49 6.96
C ASN A 155 10.36 -4.96 5.53
N SER A 156 9.35 -5.09 4.70
CA SER A 156 9.41 -4.72 3.29
C SER A 156 8.96 -3.28 3.07
N TYR A 157 9.59 -2.61 2.11
CA TYR A 157 8.95 -1.47 1.48
C TYR A 157 7.71 -1.94 0.74
N ILE A 158 6.55 -1.39 1.10
CA ILE A 158 5.26 -1.68 0.46
C ILE A 158 4.83 -0.49 -0.41
N SER A 159 4.15 -0.76 -1.51
CA SER A 159 3.62 0.27 -2.39
C SER A 159 2.27 0.78 -1.91
N GLY A 160 2.11 2.08 -1.85
CA GLY A 160 0.85 2.73 -1.49
C GLY A 160 -0.26 2.61 -2.54
N ALA A 161 0.03 2.05 -3.73
CA ALA A 161 -0.97 1.92 -4.78
C ALA A 161 -2.07 0.88 -4.47
N LEU A 162 -1.77 -0.15 -3.71
CA LEU A 162 -2.73 -1.05 -3.05
C LEU A 162 -2.16 -1.38 -1.69
N CYS A 163 -2.78 -0.89 -0.65
CA CYS A 163 -2.28 -1.06 0.69
C CYS A 163 -3.42 -1.19 1.70
N CYS A 164 -3.24 -2.08 2.66
CA CYS A 164 -4.05 -2.13 3.85
C CYS A 164 -3.26 -1.59 5.03
N TYR A 165 -3.88 -0.68 5.77
CA TYR A 165 -3.32 -0.02 6.93
C TYR A 165 -4.13 -0.36 8.18
N ARG A 166 -3.46 -0.50 9.32
CA ARG A 166 -4.11 -0.36 10.63
C ARG A 166 -4.36 1.12 10.89
N SER A 167 -5.60 1.48 11.14
CA SER A 167 -5.98 2.88 11.39
C SER A 167 -5.38 3.42 12.67
N ASN A 168 -5.09 4.72 12.70
CA ASN A 168 -4.67 5.49 13.87
C ASN A 168 -3.34 5.11 14.54
N VAL A 169 -2.50 4.25 13.96
CA VAL A 169 -1.23 3.85 14.60
C VAL A 169 -0.06 4.67 14.09
N VAL A 170 0.09 4.80 12.77
CA VAL A 170 1.12 5.65 12.14
C VAL A 170 0.47 6.53 11.10
N MET A 171 0.81 7.82 11.13
CA MET A 171 0.32 8.81 10.18
C MET A 171 1.24 8.93 8.97
N ILE A 172 0.64 9.17 7.81
CA ILE A 172 1.37 9.43 6.57
C ILE A 172 1.80 10.89 6.55
N LYS A 173 3.09 11.15 6.42
CA LYS A 173 3.61 12.52 6.32
C LYS A 173 3.30 13.13 4.95
N ASP A 174 3.17 14.44 4.88
CA ASP A 174 3.02 15.16 3.61
C ASP A 174 4.35 15.14 2.86
N SER A 175 4.52 14.14 2.04
CA SER A 175 5.73 13.79 1.31
C SER A 175 5.39 13.39 -0.11
N ILE A 176 6.29 13.66 -1.04
CA ILE A 176 6.15 13.25 -2.44
C ILE A 176 6.35 11.74 -2.64
N LEU A 177 6.93 11.07 -1.64
CA LEU A 177 7.08 9.61 -1.55
C LEU A 177 6.40 9.13 -0.28
N GLU A 178 5.10 9.38 -0.19
CA GLU A 178 4.28 9.10 0.99
C GLU A 178 4.38 7.65 1.45
N ASP A 179 4.48 6.72 0.51
CA ASP A 179 4.61 5.30 0.77
C ASP A 179 5.99 4.93 1.36
N LEU A 180 7.07 5.53 0.83
CA LEU A 180 8.41 5.34 1.38
C LEU A 180 8.53 5.95 2.77
N ASP A 181 8.03 7.16 2.95
CA ASP A 181 8.10 7.87 4.22
C ASP A 181 7.30 7.14 5.30
N TYR A 182 6.11 6.62 4.96
CA TYR A 182 5.30 5.81 5.85
C TYR A 182 6.04 4.53 6.32
N VAL A 183 6.64 3.77 5.40
CA VAL A 183 7.36 2.55 5.80
C VAL A 183 8.65 2.84 6.57
N VAL A 184 9.29 3.99 6.34
CA VAL A 184 10.39 4.45 7.18
C VAL A 184 9.89 4.74 8.59
N GLU A 185 8.79 5.48 8.75
CA GLU A 185 8.19 5.77 10.05
C GLU A 185 7.78 4.48 10.78
N CYS A 186 7.17 3.52 10.08
CA CYS A 186 6.88 2.21 10.66
C CYS A 186 8.17 1.54 11.17
N ALA A 187 9.20 1.45 10.33
CA ALA A 187 10.44 0.78 10.66
C ALA A 187 11.16 1.41 11.88
N ILE A 188 11.27 2.74 11.94
CA ILE A 188 11.98 3.41 13.06
C ILE A 188 11.20 3.38 14.38
N ASN A 189 9.91 3.07 14.32
CA ASN A 189 9.05 2.91 15.51
C ASN A 189 8.85 1.44 15.91
N GLY A 190 9.54 0.49 15.26
CA GLY A 190 9.48 -0.93 15.59
C GLY A 190 8.32 -1.69 14.98
N TYR A 191 7.54 -1.08 14.10
CA TYR A 191 6.44 -1.74 13.40
C TYR A 191 6.91 -2.47 12.15
N ASP A 192 6.28 -3.61 11.87
CA ASP A 192 6.54 -4.41 10.67
C ASP A 192 5.52 -4.11 9.56
N THR A 193 6.03 -4.08 8.34
CA THR A 193 5.25 -3.98 7.10
C THR A 193 5.65 -5.10 6.15
N ALA A 194 4.70 -5.65 5.38
CA ALA A 194 5.04 -6.75 4.50
C ALA A 194 4.32 -6.73 3.15
N TYR A 195 4.98 -7.33 2.14
CA TYR A 195 4.28 -7.90 1.00
C TYR A 195 3.78 -9.31 1.38
N ILE A 196 2.50 -9.58 1.09
CA ILE A 196 1.90 -10.90 1.26
C ILE A 196 1.86 -11.59 -0.10
N GLY A 197 2.34 -12.83 -0.14
CA GLY A 197 2.44 -13.64 -1.35
C GLY A 197 1.10 -14.22 -1.80
N GLY A 198 1.12 -14.85 -2.97
CA GLY A 198 -0.07 -15.46 -3.57
C GLY A 198 -0.88 -14.51 -4.45
N TYR A 199 -0.62 -13.20 -4.37
CA TYR A 199 -1.34 -12.18 -5.13
C TYR A 199 -0.42 -11.08 -5.65
N CYS A 200 -0.84 -10.46 -6.75
CA CYS A 200 -0.13 -9.33 -7.34
C CYS A 200 -1.08 -8.42 -8.12
N TYR A 201 -0.61 -7.23 -8.46
CA TYR A 201 -1.36 -6.29 -9.28
C TYR A 201 -0.47 -5.61 -10.33
N GLU A 202 -1.12 -5.02 -11.32
CA GLU A 202 -0.51 -4.15 -12.32
C GLU A 202 -1.24 -2.80 -12.32
N ASN A 203 -0.48 -1.71 -12.26
CA ASN A 203 -1.01 -0.36 -12.42
C ASN A 203 -0.39 0.35 -13.64
N LEU A 204 -1.03 1.43 -14.09
CA LEU A 204 -0.58 2.18 -15.26
C LEU A 204 0.56 3.16 -14.98
N MET A 205 1.15 3.15 -13.83
CA MET A 205 2.29 3.96 -13.36
C MET A 205 2.73 5.07 -14.34
N ASN A 206 2.34 6.32 -14.12
CA ASN A 206 2.70 7.49 -14.95
C ASN A 206 2.24 7.44 -16.44
N LYS A 207 1.39 6.51 -16.82
CA LYS A 207 0.86 6.36 -18.18
C LYS A 207 -0.58 6.84 -18.33
N ASN A 208 -1.20 7.24 -17.22
CA ASN A 208 -2.56 7.75 -17.17
C ASN A 208 -2.54 9.25 -16.89
N ASP A 209 -3.27 10.04 -17.67
CA ASP A 209 -3.35 11.49 -17.48
C ASP A 209 -4.01 11.85 -16.13
N GLY A 210 -3.63 13.00 -15.56
CA GLY A 210 -4.15 13.45 -14.26
C GLY A 210 -3.48 12.76 -13.08
N GLY A 211 -4.25 12.59 -11.99
CA GLY A 211 -3.76 12.06 -10.72
C GLY A 211 -2.91 13.05 -9.94
N TYR A 212 -2.59 12.70 -8.70
CA TYR A 212 -1.75 13.55 -7.82
C TYR A 212 -0.38 13.86 -8.40
N GLN A 213 0.13 12.99 -9.26
CA GLN A 213 1.38 13.21 -10.01
C GLN A 213 1.34 14.44 -10.94
N SER A 214 0.16 14.93 -11.32
CA SER A 214 0.02 16.12 -12.17
C SER A 214 0.14 17.44 -11.42
N ILE A 215 0.25 17.42 -10.09
CA ILE A 215 0.43 18.62 -9.25
C ILE A 215 1.79 19.26 -9.50
N LEU A 216 2.83 18.46 -9.75
CA LEU A 216 4.18 18.92 -10.05
C LEU A 216 4.60 18.53 -11.47
N ALA A 217 5.45 19.36 -12.08
CA ALA A 217 6.10 18.99 -13.33
C ALA A 217 6.93 17.70 -13.15
N SER A 218 6.99 16.87 -14.19
CA SER A 218 7.65 15.56 -14.13
C SER A 218 9.12 15.64 -13.70
N GLU A 219 9.84 16.63 -14.18
CA GLU A 219 11.26 16.85 -13.83
C GLU A 219 11.42 17.28 -12.37
N GLU A 220 10.61 18.23 -11.92
CA GLU A 220 10.61 18.71 -10.54
C GLU A 220 10.28 17.58 -9.56
N ARG A 221 9.25 16.78 -9.87
CA ARG A 221 8.88 15.61 -9.08
C ARG A 221 10.00 14.59 -9.00
N THR A 222 10.65 14.28 -10.13
CA THR A 222 11.75 13.34 -10.19
C THR A 222 12.94 13.81 -9.35
N GLU A 223 13.26 15.10 -9.39
CA GLU A 223 14.32 15.68 -8.61
C GLU A 223 13.99 15.65 -7.10
N GLN A 224 12.78 15.99 -6.71
CA GLN A 224 12.35 15.88 -5.31
C GLN A 224 12.43 14.43 -4.81
N TRP A 225 12.01 13.44 -5.61
CA TRP A 225 12.14 12.02 -5.27
C TRP A 225 13.61 11.63 -5.06
N ARG A 226 14.48 12.08 -5.95
CA ARG A 226 15.92 11.82 -5.88
C ARG A 226 16.52 12.35 -4.60
N GLN A 227 16.26 13.61 -4.29
CA GLN A 227 16.75 14.30 -3.09
C GLN A 227 16.25 13.62 -1.81
N MET A 228 14.98 13.27 -1.75
CA MET A 228 14.41 12.56 -0.60
C MET A 228 15.04 11.17 -0.40
N CYS A 229 15.18 10.37 -1.45
CA CYS A 229 15.82 9.06 -1.36
C CYS A 229 17.27 9.16 -0.91
N LYS A 230 18.01 10.18 -1.37
CA LYS A 230 19.38 10.45 -0.94
C LYS A 230 19.42 10.79 0.55
N ALA A 231 18.63 11.75 1.01
CA ALA A 231 18.56 12.15 2.42
C ALA A 231 18.18 10.98 3.34
N LEU A 232 17.22 10.15 2.95
CA LEU A 232 16.85 8.96 3.71
C LEU A 232 17.98 7.93 3.76
N SER A 233 18.76 7.77 2.69
CA SER A 233 19.87 6.82 2.66
C SER A 233 21.06 7.27 3.51
N GLU A 234 21.25 8.57 3.71
CA GLU A 234 22.26 9.14 4.60
C GLU A 234 21.86 8.96 6.08
N LYS A 235 20.55 8.94 6.36
CA LYS A 235 20.02 8.85 7.73
C LYS A 235 19.77 7.41 8.18
N TYR A 236 19.32 6.52 7.27
CA TYR A 236 18.86 5.19 7.62
C TYR A 236 19.59 4.10 6.84
N MET A 237 20.29 3.22 7.54
CA MET A 237 21.09 2.12 6.98
C MET A 237 20.30 1.10 6.15
N PHE A 238 18.97 1.07 6.28
CA PHE A 238 18.09 0.17 5.53
C PHE A 238 17.54 0.80 4.23
N VAL A 239 17.82 2.08 3.98
CA VAL A 239 17.58 2.74 2.69
C VAL A 239 18.91 2.88 1.97
N LYS A 240 19.03 2.34 0.78
CA LYS A 240 20.24 2.49 -0.05
C LYS A 240 19.90 3.33 -1.28
N TYR A 241 20.71 4.32 -1.55
CA TYR A 241 20.65 5.17 -2.74
C TYR A 241 21.95 5.01 -3.53
N GLN A 242 21.84 5.00 -4.85
CA GLN A 242 22.98 5.02 -5.76
C GLN A 242 22.63 5.87 -6.97
N GLU A 243 23.54 6.74 -7.34
CA GLU A 243 23.44 7.62 -8.49
C GLU A 243 24.58 7.34 -9.47
N THR A 244 24.27 7.43 -10.77
CA THR A 244 25.22 7.41 -11.87
C THR A 244 24.98 8.67 -12.71
N GLU A 245 25.83 8.96 -13.69
CA GLU A 245 25.69 10.13 -14.56
C GLU A 245 24.33 10.20 -15.28
N THR A 246 23.70 9.06 -15.55
CA THR A 246 22.47 8.98 -16.34
C THR A 246 21.25 8.49 -15.58
N THR A 247 21.44 7.85 -14.43
CA THR A 247 20.34 7.22 -13.68
C THR A 247 20.58 7.25 -12.18
N TRP A 248 19.51 7.06 -11.42
CA TRP A 248 19.59 6.79 -9.98
C TRP A 248 18.69 5.63 -9.60
N LYS A 249 19.02 4.94 -8.48
CA LYS A 249 18.28 3.80 -7.97
C LYS A 249 18.20 3.85 -6.47
N LYS A 250 17.06 3.38 -5.91
CA LYS A 250 16.88 3.15 -4.49
C LYS A 250 16.63 1.68 -4.21
N TRP A 251 17.05 1.22 -3.04
CA TRP A 251 16.74 -0.11 -2.53
C TRP A 251 16.32 -0.03 -1.08
N TRP A 252 15.36 -0.87 -0.73
CA TRP A 252 14.98 -1.14 0.63
C TRP A 252 15.64 -2.43 1.10
N LEU A 253 16.39 -2.36 2.20
CA LEU A 253 17.20 -3.46 2.72
C LEU A 253 16.50 -4.08 3.94
N CYS A 254 15.52 -4.94 3.73
CA CYS A 254 14.69 -5.55 4.78
C CYS A 254 15.50 -6.11 5.97
N LYS A 255 16.59 -6.81 5.70
CA LYS A 255 17.44 -7.39 6.74
C LYS A 255 18.10 -6.33 7.65
N ARG A 256 18.35 -5.13 7.13
CA ARG A 256 18.94 -4.04 7.89
C ARG A 256 17.96 -3.28 8.76
N VAL A 257 16.66 -3.44 8.57
CA VAL A 257 15.66 -2.90 9.48
C VAL A 257 15.85 -3.50 10.88
N LYS A 258 15.94 -4.83 10.97
CA LYS A 258 16.18 -5.51 12.25
C LYS A 258 17.51 -5.13 12.90
N GLU A 259 18.56 -4.98 12.09
CA GLU A 259 19.85 -4.49 12.56
C GLU A 259 19.75 -3.07 13.14
N TYR A 260 19.03 -2.17 12.45
CA TYR A 260 18.78 -0.81 12.90
C TYR A 260 18.02 -0.78 14.25
N LEU A 261 16.95 -1.56 14.38
CA LEU A 261 16.18 -1.65 15.62
C LEU A 261 17.08 -2.09 16.79
N ARG A 262 17.88 -3.14 16.60
CA ARG A 262 18.83 -3.63 17.61
C ARG A 262 19.86 -2.59 18.03
N LEU A 263 20.46 -1.87 17.06
CA LEU A 263 21.50 -0.86 17.33
C LEU A 263 20.95 0.37 18.05
N ASN A 264 19.67 0.68 17.88
CA ASN A 264 19.02 1.83 18.50
C ASN A 264 18.17 1.46 19.74
N ASN A 265 18.24 0.21 20.19
CA ASN A 265 17.43 -0.32 21.30
C ASN A 265 15.91 -0.08 21.11
N ILE A 266 15.43 -0.20 19.88
CA ILE A 266 14.02 -0.06 19.56
C ILE A 266 13.37 -1.44 19.63
N THR A 267 12.32 -1.57 20.44
CA THR A 267 11.57 -2.81 20.59
C THR A 267 10.65 -3.05 19.38
N GLU A 268 10.63 -4.29 18.87
CA GLU A 268 9.66 -4.69 17.85
C GLU A 268 8.24 -4.67 18.45
N LYS A 269 7.29 -4.12 17.70
CA LYS A 269 5.90 -3.98 18.10
C LYS A 269 5.00 -4.89 17.29
N PHE A 270 4.00 -5.43 17.94
CA PHE A 270 2.96 -6.27 17.36
C PHE A 270 1.62 -5.51 17.43
N VAL A 271 0.87 -5.51 16.35
CA VAL A 271 -0.45 -4.86 16.32
C VAL A 271 -1.52 -5.93 16.25
N ASP A 272 -2.34 -6.03 17.29
CA ASP A 272 -3.44 -6.98 17.37
C ASP A 272 -4.60 -6.63 16.42
N SER A 273 -5.52 -7.57 16.25
CA SER A 273 -6.70 -7.42 15.37
C SER A 273 -7.62 -6.27 15.79
N ASP A 274 -7.65 -5.93 17.09
CA ASP A 274 -8.41 -4.79 17.62
C ASP A 274 -7.65 -3.44 17.53
N GLY A 275 -6.42 -3.46 16.96
CA GLY A 275 -5.56 -2.29 16.85
C GLY A 275 -4.76 -1.97 18.11
N SER A 276 -4.82 -2.82 19.13
CA SER A 276 -3.95 -2.69 20.30
C SER A 276 -2.49 -2.96 19.93
N VAL A 277 -1.57 -2.33 20.64
CA VAL A 277 -0.12 -2.47 20.39
C VAL A 277 0.52 -3.19 21.57
N ALA A 278 1.27 -4.24 21.29
CA ALA A 278 2.07 -4.97 22.24
C ALA A 278 3.57 -4.85 21.90
N GLU A 279 4.44 -4.84 22.89
CA GLU A 279 5.89 -4.91 22.68
C GLU A 279 6.39 -6.35 22.86
N LYS A 280 7.34 -6.73 22.04
CA LYS A 280 8.00 -8.03 22.12
C LYS A 280 9.00 -8.03 23.27
N ASP A 281 8.84 -8.91 24.21
CA ASP A 281 9.79 -9.07 25.31
C ASP A 281 11.09 -9.79 24.86
N ASN A 282 12.08 -9.86 25.75
CA ASN A 282 13.37 -10.50 25.50
C ASN A 282 13.27 -12.01 25.19
N ASN A 283 12.13 -12.64 25.50
CA ASN A 283 11.86 -14.06 25.24
C ASN A 283 11.06 -14.26 23.94
N GLY A 284 10.76 -13.18 23.22
CA GLY A 284 9.95 -13.21 22.00
C GLY A 284 8.45 -13.25 22.22
N SER A 285 7.97 -13.12 23.46
CA SER A 285 6.54 -13.02 23.80
C SER A 285 6.08 -11.57 23.75
N PHE A 286 4.85 -11.34 23.29
CA PHE A 286 4.26 -10.01 23.26
C PHE A 286 3.60 -9.67 24.58
N ARG A 287 3.82 -8.45 25.09
CA ARG A 287 3.16 -7.89 26.27
C ARG A 287 2.28 -6.72 25.85
N PRO A 288 1.00 -6.67 26.24
CA PRO A 288 0.15 -5.52 25.92
C PRO A 288 0.73 -4.25 26.55
N PHE A 289 0.60 -3.14 25.83
CA PHE A 289 0.81 -1.81 26.41
C PHE A 289 -0.28 -1.59 27.46
N LEU A 290 0.11 -1.42 28.72
CA LEU A 290 -0.78 -1.04 29.81
C LEU A 290 -1.17 0.44 29.70
#